data_8f9bbb832ed56346b9908d8e7c0ab2aa
#
_entry.id   8f9bbb832ed56346b9908d8e7c0ab2aa
#
_cell.length_a   1.000
_cell.length_b   1.000
_cell.length_c   1.000
_cell.angle_alpha   90.00
_cell.angle_beta   90.00
_cell.angle_gamma   90.00
#
_symmetry.space_group_name_H-M   'P 1'
#
loop_
_entity.id
_entity.type
_entity.pdbx_description
1 polymer ?
#
loop_
_entity_poly.entity_id
_entity_poly.type
_entity_poly.pdbx_seq_one_letter_code
_entity_poly.pdbx_strand_id
1 'polypeptide(L)'
;MLTLAHLQQRRSRRWLFGLTLLLLVTLLISLCAGEQWIPPGEWLSAKGQLFIWQIRLPRTLAVLLVGAALALSGAIMQALFENPLAEPGLLGVSNGAGVGLIAAVLLGKGVLPGWALGLCAIFGALLITFILLRFARRHLSTSRLLLAGVALGIICSALMTWAVYFSTSFDLRQLMYWMMGGFGGVDWQQLWLMIALLPVLCWVCLQSQPLNLLALGEVYARQLGLPLWLWRKLLVVATGWMVGVSVALAGAIGFIGLVIPHILRLCGLSDHRVLLPACMLAGASALLGADIIARLALSAAELPIGVVTATLGAPVFIWLLLRSRGRG
;
A
#
# COMPACT_ATOMS: atom_id res chain seq x y z
N MET A 1 -15.77 -34.30 6.79
CA MET A 1 -15.75 -32.82 6.74
C MET A 1 -14.95 -32.17 7.88
N LEU A 2 -15.07 -32.59 9.13
CA LEU A 2 -14.34 -32.01 10.28
C LEU A 2 -12.81 -32.12 10.15
N THR A 3 -12.28 -33.22 9.62
CA THR A 3 -10.84 -33.44 9.41
C THR A 3 -10.21 -32.48 8.42
N LEU A 4 -10.90 -32.14 7.31
CA LEU A 4 -10.44 -31.16 6.31
C LEU A 4 -10.42 -29.73 6.88
N ALA A 5 -11.44 -29.34 7.64
CA ALA A 5 -11.50 -28.03 8.31
C ALA A 5 -10.34 -27.86 9.31
N HIS A 6 -10.04 -28.91 10.11
CA HIS A 6 -8.90 -28.89 11.03
C HIS A 6 -7.55 -28.81 10.32
N LEU A 7 -7.37 -29.50 9.20
CA LEU A 7 -6.13 -29.42 8.40
C LEU A 7 -5.94 -28.01 7.82
N GLN A 8 -7.00 -27.42 7.30
CA GLN A 8 -6.97 -26.07 6.76
C GLN A 8 -6.66 -25.02 7.86
N GLN A 9 -7.27 -25.17 9.04
CA GLN A 9 -7.01 -24.30 10.18
C GLN A 9 -5.55 -24.41 10.68
N ARG A 10 -4.99 -25.63 10.75
CA ARG A 10 -3.58 -25.84 11.10
C ARG A 10 -2.64 -25.23 10.08
N ARG A 11 -2.96 -25.34 8.77
CA ARG A 11 -2.18 -24.73 7.68
C ARG A 11 -2.20 -23.22 7.80
N SER A 12 -3.36 -22.61 8.01
CA SER A 12 -3.52 -21.17 8.18
C SER A 12 -2.71 -20.62 9.37
N ARG A 13 -2.75 -21.30 10.52
CA ARG A 13 -1.95 -20.92 11.70
C ARG A 13 -0.44 -20.99 11.43
N ARG A 14 0.03 -22.03 10.71
CA ARG A 14 1.46 -22.15 10.34
C ARG A 14 1.90 -20.99 9.43
N TRP A 15 1.07 -20.61 8.46
CA TRP A 15 1.36 -19.47 7.58
C TRP A 15 1.42 -18.16 8.37
N LEU A 16 0.45 -17.86 9.23
CA LEU A 16 0.45 -16.67 10.04
C LEU A 16 1.66 -16.63 10.99
N PHE A 17 2.00 -17.75 11.63
CA PHE A 17 3.18 -17.83 12.47
C PHE A 17 4.48 -17.58 11.68
N GLY A 18 4.64 -18.20 10.51
CA GLY A 18 5.80 -17.99 9.64
C GLY A 18 5.92 -16.54 9.17
N LEU A 19 4.81 -15.89 8.78
CA LEU A 19 4.79 -14.49 8.37
C LEU A 19 5.08 -13.54 9.55
N THR A 20 4.59 -13.84 10.75
CA THR A 20 4.90 -13.07 11.96
C THR A 20 6.41 -13.18 12.29
N LEU A 21 6.97 -14.36 12.21
CA LEU A 21 8.42 -14.56 12.42
C LEU A 21 9.22 -13.81 11.36
N LEU A 22 8.82 -13.88 10.09
CA LEU A 22 9.44 -13.13 9.00
C LEU A 22 9.40 -11.62 9.28
N LEU A 23 8.25 -11.09 9.71
CA LEU A 23 8.11 -9.68 10.06
C LEU A 23 9.03 -9.28 11.21
N LEU A 24 9.11 -10.08 12.27
CA LEU A 24 10.00 -9.81 13.40
C LEU A 24 11.47 -9.80 12.99
N VAL A 25 11.88 -10.73 12.13
CA VAL A 25 13.26 -10.80 11.60
C VAL A 25 13.56 -9.59 10.72
N THR A 26 12.67 -9.25 9.76
CA THR A 26 12.86 -8.08 8.89
C THR A 26 12.85 -6.77 9.67
N LEU A 27 12.03 -6.67 10.72
CA LEU A 27 11.99 -5.52 11.62
C LEU A 27 13.31 -5.36 12.38
N LEU A 28 13.82 -6.43 12.98
CA LEU A 28 15.12 -6.42 13.65
C LEU A 28 16.24 -6.01 12.70
N ILE A 29 16.28 -6.60 11.50
CA ILE A 29 17.29 -6.24 10.49
C ILE A 29 17.13 -4.78 10.09
N SER A 30 15.91 -4.27 9.87
CA SER A 30 15.66 -2.88 9.50
C SER A 30 16.17 -1.88 10.55
N LEU A 31 16.05 -2.21 11.83
CA LEU A 31 16.58 -1.37 12.91
C LEU A 31 18.11 -1.44 13.02
N CYS A 32 18.71 -2.62 12.82
CA CYS A 32 20.17 -2.80 12.89
C CYS A 32 20.89 -2.28 11.65
N ALA A 33 20.29 -2.45 10.44
CA ALA A 33 20.91 -2.18 9.16
C ALA A 33 20.89 -0.69 8.79
N GLY A 34 21.97 -0.20 8.22
CA GLY A 34 22.18 1.16 7.70
C GLY A 34 23.65 1.30 7.30
N GLU A 35 24.11 2.51 6.97
CA GLU A 35 25.54 2.76 6.67
C GLU A 35 26.47 2.20 7.76
N GLN A 36 26.00 2.23 9.00
CA GLN A 36 26.66 1.59 10.14
C GLN A 36 25.70 0.57 10.74
N TRP A 37 26.19 -0.65 10.91
CA TRP A 37 25.46 -1.70 11.63
C TRP A 37 25.48 -1.40 13.13
N ILE A 38 24.30 -1.34 13.77
CA ILE A 38 24.17 -1.11 15.22
C ILE A 38 23.48 -2.33 15.81
N PRO A 39 24.21 -3.18 16.58
CA PRO A 39 23.65 -4.35 17.20
C PRO A 39 22.68 -3.98 18.34
N PRO A 40 21.72 -4.85 18.71
CA PRO A 40 20.74 -4.59 19.76
C PRO A 40 21.35 -4.18 21.11
N GLY A 41 22.54 -4.68 21.43
CA GLY A 41 23.24 -4.31 22.67
C GLY A 41 23.66 -2.84 22.77
N GLU A 42 23.76 -2.14 21.64
CA GLU A 42 24.15 -0.72 21.59
C GLU A 42 22.96 0.24 21.42
N TRP A 43 21.73 -0.23 21.40
CA TRP A 43 20.55 0.61 21.16
C TRP A 43 20.30 1.66 22.23
N LEU A 44 20.80 1.44 23.47
CA LEU A 44 20.69 2.39 24.58
C LEU A 44 21.92 3.31 24.70
N SER A 45 22.95 3.12 23.89
CA SER A 45 24.08 4.05 23.81
C SER A 45 23.66 5.40 23.20
N ALA A 46 24.46 6.46 23.40
CA ALA A 46 24.20 7.77 22.80
C ALA A 46 24.06 7.70 21.28
N LYS A 47 24.88 6.85 20.62
CA LYS A 47 24.81 6.57 19.19
C LYS A 47 23.50 5.83 18.82
N GLY A 48 23.11 4.83 19.61
CA GLY A 48 21.86 4.09 19.43
C GLY A 48 20.64 4.98 19.59
N GLN A 49 20.62 5.86 20.58
CA GLN A 49 19.53 6.81 20.81
C GLN A 49 19.28 7.70 19.57
N LEU A 50 20.33 8.20 18.94
CA LEU A 50 20.19 9.04 17.76
C LEU A 50 19.75 8.21 16.53
N PHE A 51 20.53 7.18 16.18
CA PHE A 51 20.29 6.45 14.91
C PHE A 51 19.07 5.52 14.97
N ILE A 52 18.88 4.79 16.08
CA ILE A 52 17.78 3.83 16.18
C ILE A 52 16.47 4.55 16.50
N TRP A 53 16.44 5.35 17.58
CA TRP A 53 15.18 5.91 18.09
C TRP A 53 14.70 7.13 17.31
N GLN A 54 15.60 7.98 16.78
CA GLN A 54 15.20 9.21 16.08
C GLN A 54 15.11 9.04 14.57
N ILE A 55 15.90 8.14 13.98
CA ILE A 55 15.98 8.01 12.52
C ILE A 55 15.33 6.71 12.04
N ARG A 56 15.81 5.54 12.53
CA ARG A 56 15.40 4.25 11.98
C ARG A 56 14.03 3.80 12.44
N LEU A 57 13.67 4.04 13.70
CA LEU A 57 12.39 3.58 14.26
C LEU A 57 11.19 4.24 13.57
N PRO A 58 11.09 5.58 13.45
CA PRO A 58 9.95 6.20 12.76
C PRO A 58 9.87 5.74 11.29
N ARG A 59 11.00 5.65 10.58
CA ARG A 59 11.06 5.12 9.22
C ARG A 59 10.55 3.68 9.16
N THR A 60 11.05 2.79 10.01
CA THR A 60 10.66 1.37 10.05
C THR A 60 9.16 1.20 10.33
N LEU A 61 8.60 2.00 11.26
CA LEU A 61 7.16 2.01 11.54
C LEU A 61 6.34 2.48 10.33
N ALA A 62 6.77 3.54 9.66
CA ALA A 62 6.10 4.02 8.44
C ALA A 62 6.12 2.97 7.33
N VAL A 63 7.28 2.36 7.06
CA VAL A 63 7.43 1.28 6.06
C VAL A 63 6.50 0.11 6.37
N LEU A 64 6.47 -0.34 7.63
CA LEU A 64 5.59 -1.42 8.09
C LEU A 64 4.12 -1.11 7.82
N LEU A 65 3.66 0.08 8.24
CA LEU A 65 2.26 0.48 8.11
C LEU A 65 1.85 0.70 6.65
N VAL A 66 2.70 1.32 5.84
CA VAL A 66 2.47 1.52 4.41
C VAL A 66 2.43 0.18 3.68
N GLY A 67 3.37 -0.74 3.96
CA GLY A 67 3.37 -2.08 3.37
C GLY A 67 2.10 -2.87 3.69
N ALA A 68 1.66 -2.82 4.94
CA ALA A 68 0.40 -3.41 5.39
C ALA A 68 -0.81 -2.77 4.68
N ALA A 69 -0.86 -1.44 4.60
CA ALA A 69 -1.96 -0.69 3.99
C ALA A 69 -2.09 -0.98 2.49
N LEU A 70 -0.98 -0.98 1.76
CA LEU A 70 -0.98 -1.26 0.32
C LEU A 70 -1.40 -2.71 0.03
N ALA A 71 -0.90 -3.69 0.80
CA ALA A 71 -1.28 -5.09 0.61
C ALA A 71 -2.77 -5.34 0.94
N LEU A 72 -3.30 -4.74 2.01
CA LEU A 72 -4.74 -4.80 2.32
C LEU A 72 -5.58 -4.12 1.25
N SER A 73 -5.17 -2.93 0.77
CA SER A 73 -5.84 -2.22 -0.32
C SER A 73 -5.92 -3.11 -1.57
N GLY A 74 -4.84 -3.82 -1.89
CA GLY A 74 -4.82 -4.78 -2.98
C GLY A 74 -5.79 -5.94 -2.78
N ALA A 75 -5.83 -6.54 -1.57
CA ALA A 75 -6.76 -7.63 -1.25
C ALA A 75 -8.23 -7.20 -1.40
N ILE A 76 -8.57 -5.98 -0.94
CA ILE A 76 -9.90 -5.37 -1.11
C ILE A 76 -10.23 -5.22 -2.60
N MET A 77 -9.31 -4.63 -3.38
CA MET A 77 -9.51 -4.35 -4.79
C MET A 77 -9.73 -5.64 -5.58
N GLN A 78 -8.93 -6.68 -5.31
CA GLN A 78 -9.06 -7.97 -5.95
C GLN A 78 -10.38 -8.68 -5.63
N ALA A 79 -10.91 -8.51 -4.39
CA ALA A 79 -12.24 -9.02 -4.03
C ALA A 79 -13.36 -8.19 -4.65
N LEU A 80 -13.24 -6.85 -4.65
CA LEU A 80 -14.26 -5.93 -5.13
C LEU A 80 -14.47 -6.01 -6.65
N PHE A 81 -13.38 -6.24 -7.39
CA PHE A 81 -13.40 -6.32 -8.87
C PHE A 81 -13.42 -7.76 -9.39
N GLU A 82 -13.48 -8.76 -8.52
CA GLU A 82 -13.42 -10.19 -8.90
C GLU A 82 -12.25 -10.46 -9.85
N ASN A 83 -11.16 -9.70 -9.68
CA ASN A 83 -10.00 -9.74 -10.56
C ASN A 83 -8.71 -9.83 -9.71
N PRO A 84 -7.96 -10.93 -9.82
CA PRO A 84 -6.71 -11.09 -9.07
C PRO A 84 -5.60 -10.12 -9.47
N LEU A 85 -5.78 -9.39 -10.57
CA LEU A 85 -4.84 -8.38 -11.09
C LEU A 85 -5.24 -6.95 -10.71
N ALA A 86 -6.34 -6.78 -9.96
CA ALA A 86 -6.75 -5.45 -9.53
C ALA A 86 -5.76 -4.89 -8.49
N GLU A 87 -5.36 -3.65 -8.72
CA GLU A 87 -4.44 -2.89 -7.88
C GLU A 87 -5.06 -1.53 -7.51
N PRO A 88 -4.80 -0.98 -6.31
CA PRO A 88 -5.31 0.32 -5.89
C PRO A 88 -4.98 1.46 -6.86
N GLY A 89 -3.81 1.40 -7.51
CA GLY A 89 -3.37 2.36 -8.53
C GLY A 89 -4.34 2.49 -9.71
N LEU A 90 -5.06 1.40 -10.07
CA LEU A 90 -6.04 1.40 -11.16
C LEU A 90 -7.27 2.28 -10.90
N LEU A 91 -7.55 2.64 -9.66
CA LEU A 91 -8.61 3.59 -9.33
C LEU A 91 -8.18 5.06 -9.49
N GLY A 92 -6.94 5.33 -9.88
CA GLY A 92 -6.40 6.67 -9.99
C GLY A 92 -6.19 7.38 -8.63
N VAL A 93 -6.39 6.68 -7.51
CA VAL A 93 -6.30 7.28 -6.16
C VAL A 93 -4.89 7.75 -5.86
N SER A 94 -3.86 6.96 -6.18
CA SER A 94 -2.45 7.34 -6.01
C SER A 94 -2.11 8.56 -6.86
N ASN A 95 -2.59 8.61 -8.11
CA ASN A 95 -2.37 9.76 -8.99
C ASN A 95 -3.12 11.00 -8.48
N GLY A 96 -4.31 10.82 -7.90
CA GLY A 96 -5.05 11.90 -7.23
C GLY A 96 -4.29 12.48 -6.05
N ALA A 97 -3.67 11.62 -5.22
CA ALA A 97 -2.77 12.07 -4.15
C ALA A 97 -1.59 12.87 -4.71
N GLY A 98 -1.02 12.41 -5.84
CA GLY A 98 0.04 13.10 -6.56
C GLY A 98 -0.38 14.50 -7.03
N VAL A 99 -1.54 14.62 -7.64
CA VAL A 99 -2.09 15.93 -8.07
C VAL A 99 -2.27 16.86 -6.87
N GLY A 100 -2.81 16.37 -5.76
CA GLY A 100 -2.98 17.16 -4.54
C GLY A 100 -1.64 17.67 -3.99
N LEU A 101 -0.63 16.83 -3.94
CA LEU A 101 0.71 17.19 -3.48
C LEU A 101 1.39 18.19 -4.43
N ILE A 102 1.33 17.92 -5.74
CA ILE A 102 1.91 18.81 -6.76
C ILE A 102 1.26 20.20 -6.72
N ALA A 103 -0.07 20.25 -6.62
CA ALA A 103 -0.78 21.50 -6.46
C ALA A 103 -0.31 22.26 -5.22
N ALA A 104 -0.09 21.57 -4.10
CA ALA A 104 0.43 22.19 -2.88
C ALA A 104 1.86 22.71 -3.06
N VAL A 105 2.75 21.99 -3.73
CA VAL A 105 4.13 22.44 -4.01
C VAL A 105 4.13 23.70 -4.89
N LEU A 106 3.39 23.69 -6.00
CA LEU A 106 3.35 24.80 -6.95
C LEU A 106 2.68 26.05 -6.36
N LEU A 107 1.51 25.88 -5.71
CA LEU A 107 0.77 27.00 -5.12
C LEU A 107 1.45 27.54 -3.86
N GLY A 108 2.09 26.66 -3.09
CA GLY A 108 2.82 27.01 -1.88
C GLY A 108 4.21 27.58 -2.11
N LYS A 109 4.69 27.62 -3.36
CA LYS A 109 6.04 28.13 -3.73
C LYS A 109 7.17 27.52 -2.86
N GLY A 110 7.05 26.24 -2.50
CA GLY A 110 8.04 25.53 -1.67
C GLY A 110 8.07 25.93 -0.18
N VAL A 111 7.14 26.76 0.30
CA VAL A 111 7.12 27.25 1.70
C VAL A 111 6.20 26.42 2.61
N LEU A 112 5.39 25.52 2.04
CA LEU A 112 4.44 24.73 2.84
C LEU A 112 5.16 23.70 3.73
N PRO A 113 4.76 23.59 4.99
CA PRO A 113 5.31 22.58 5.91
C PRO A 113 4.89 21.19 5.48
N GLY A 114 5.70 20.15 5.81
CA GLY A 114 5.47 18.77 5.39
C GLY A 114 4.10 18.19 5.75
N TRP A 115 3.53 18.61 6.90
CA TRP A 115 2.16 18.19 7.29
C TRP A 115 1.09 18.72 6.32
N ALA A 116 1.24 19.92 5.78
CA ALA A 116 0.29 20.50 4.82
C ALA A 116 0.38 19.76 3.47
N LEU A 117 1.58 19.40 3.03
CA LEU A 117 1.78 18.59 1.83
C LEU A 117 1.08 17.22 1.98
N GLY A 118 1.23 16.58 3.15
CA GLY A 118 0.55 15.32 3.47
C GLY A 118 -0.98 15.45 3.42
N LEU A 119 -1.55 16.51 4.00
CA LEU A 119 -2.99 16.78 3.94
C LEU A 119 -3.49 17.00 2.51
N CYS A 120 -2.74 17.73 1.68
CA CYS A 120 -3.09 17.95 0.27
C CYS A 120 -3.06 16.63 -0.54
N ALA A 121 -2.10 15.75 -0.28
CA ALA A 121 -2.06 14.43 -0.91
C ALA A 121 -3.27 13.59 -0.51
N ILE A 122 -3.62 13.53 0.79
CA ILE A 122 -4.81 12.82 1.28
C ILE A 122 -6.07 13.42 0.66
N PHE A 123 -6.19 14.75 0.62
CA PHE A 123 -7.33 15.43 -0.01
C PHE A 123 -7.47 15.06 -1.48
N GLY A 124 -6.38 15.06 -2.25
CA GLY A 124 -6.37 14.65 -3.65
C GLY A 124 -6.83 13.20 -3.84
N ALA A 125 -6.36 12.27 -3.00
CA ALA A 125 -6.80 10.88 -3.00
C ALA A 125 -8.29 10.73 -2.72
N LEU A 126 -8.79 11.42 -1.68
CA LEU A 126 -10.19 11.39 -1.30
C LEU A 126 -11.10 12.07 -2.32
N LEU A 127 -10.63 13.12 -2.98
CA LEU A 127 -11.36 13.79 -4.07
C LEU A 127 -11.59 12.83 -5.25
N ILE A 128 -10.56 12.13 -5.71
CA ILE A 128 -10.69 11.11 -6.77
C ILE A 128 -11.61 9.98 -6.30
N THR A 129 -11.46 9.52 -5.05
CA THR A 129 -12.35 8.52 -4.46
C THR A 129 -13.81 8.98 -4.45
N PHE A 130 -14.06 10.23 -4.09
CA PHE A 130 -15.41 10.82 -4.11
C PHE A 130 -15.98 10.90 -5.52
N ILE A 131 -15.19 11.35 -6.49
CA ILE A 131 -15.58 11.42 -7.90
C ILE A 131 -15.98 10.01 -8.40
N LEU A 132 -15.15 8.99 -8.13
CA LEU A 132 -15.45 7.61 -8.47
C LEU A 132 -16.78 7.13 -7.87
N LEU A 133 -17.04 7.43 -6.59
CA LEU A 133 -18.28 7.07 -5.92
C LEU A 133 -19.51 7.80 -6.49
N ARG A 134 -19.34 9.03 -6.99
CA ARG A 134 -20.42 9.76 -7.69
C ARG A 134 -20.77 9.10 -9.02
N PHE A 135 -19.78 8.60 -9.76
CA PHE A 135 -20.02 7.79 -10.96
C PHE A 135 -20.68 6.45 -10.61
N ALA A 136 -20.27 5.78 -9.55
CA ALA A 136 -20.82 4.50 -9.09
C ALA A 136 -22.32 4.56 -8.71
N ARG A 137 -22.83 5.73 -8.28
CA ARG A 137 -24.26 5.90 -7.89
C ARG A 137 -25.26 5.64 -9.01
N ARG A 138 -24.84 5.63 -10.28
CA ARG A 138 -25.73 5.45 -11.47
C ARG A 138 -25.78 4.00 -11.96
N HIS A 139 -25.74 3.00 -11.08
CA HIS A 139 -25.82 1.57 -11.42
C HIS A 139 -24.69 1.09 -12.35
N LEU A 140 -23.49 1.59 -12.17
CA LEU A 140 -22.35 1.12 -12.93
C LEU A 140 -21.93 -0.28 -12.47
N SER A 141 -21.73 -1.17 -13.44
CA SER A 141 -21.07 -2.46 -13.19
C SER A 141 -19.66 -2.25 -12.66
N THR A 142 -19.13 -3.24 -11.98
CA THR A 142 -17.74 -3.26 -11.46
C THR A 142 -16.73 -2.89 -12.55
N SER A 143 -16.91 -3.38 -13.79
CA SER A 143 -16.05 -3.06 -14.93
C SER A 143 -16.08 -1.57 -15.29
N ARG A 144 -17.25 -0.93 -15.28
CA ARG A 144 -17.35 0.51 -15.57
C ARG A 144 -16.71 1.37 -14.50
N LEU A 145 -16.80 0.96 -13.23
CA LEU A 145 -16.11 1.64 -12.13
C LEU A 145 -14.58 1.58 -12.31
N LEU A 146 -14.05 0.42 -12.72
CA LEU A 146 -12.64 0.25 -13.03
C LEU A 146 -12.21 1.15 -14.20
N LEU A 147 -12.98 1.17 -15.30
CA LEU A 147 -12.69 2.03 -16.46
C LEU A 147 -12.70 3.52 -16.08
N ALA A 148 -13.67 3.94 -15.26
CA ALA A 148 -13.72 5.31 -14.75
C ALA A 148 -12.48 5.64 -13.91
N GLY A 149 -12.02 4.69 -13.07
CA GLY A 149 -10.78 4.83 -12.30
C GLY A 149 -9.55 5.00 -13.18
N VAL A 150 -9.41 4.17 -14.21
CA VAL A 150 -8.32 4.25 -15.18
C VAL A 150 -8.36 5.61 -15.90
N ALA A 151 -9.52 6.06 -16.37
CA ALA A 151 -9.67 7.35 -17.03
C ALA A 151 -9.29 8.53 -16.12
N LEU A 152 -9.74 8.52 -14.86
CA LEU A 152 -9.34 9.51 -13.87
C LEU A 152 -7.84 9.46 -13.57
N GLY A 153 -7.26 8.26 -13.51
CA GLY A 153 -5.81 8.08 -13.35
C GLY A 153 -5.02 8.72 -14.50
N ILE A 154 -5.47 8.55 -15.75
CA ILE A 154 -4.85 9.17 -16.93
C ILE A 154 -4.96 10.70 -16.85
N ILE A 155 -6.12 11.24 -16.48
CA ILE A 155 -6.30 12.68 -16.29
C ILE A 155 -5.36 13.22 -15.22
N CYS A 156 -5.28 12.56 -14.07
CA CYS A 156 -4.35 12.95 -13.00
C CYS A 156 -2.89 12.89 -13.46
N SER A 157 -2.49 11.85 -14.20
CA SER A 157 -1.14 11.75 -14.78
C SER A 157 -0.85 12.88 -15.76
N ALA A 158 -1.80 13.26 -16.59
CA ALA A 158 -1.67 14.40 -17.49
C ALA A 158 -1.49 15.71 -16.72
N LEU A 159 -2.30 15.94 -15.66
CA LEU A 159 -2.16 17.11 -14.78
C LEU A 159 -0.79 17.16 -14.10
N MET A 160 -0.28 16.01 -13.63
CA MET A 160 1.07 15.93 -13.06
C MET A 160 2.15 16.26 -14.08
N THR A 161 2.02 15.78 -15.32
CA THR A 161 2.95 16.07 -16.41
C THR A 161 2.93 17.57 -16.76
N TRP A 162 1.77 18.19 -16.84
CA TRP A 162 1.65 19.64 -17.03
C TRP A 162 2.32 20.42 -15.88
N ALA A 163 2.11 20.00 -14.65
CA ALA A 163 2.72 20.62 -13.48
C ALA A 163 4.27 20.54 -13.53
N VAL A 164 4.81 19.38 -13.91
CA VAL A 164 6.26 19.18 -14.12
C VAL A 164 6.76 20.11 -15.24
N TYR A 165 6.03 20.25 -16.33
CA TYR A 165 6.43 21.12 -17.45
C TYR A 165 6.55 22.59 -17.05
N PHE A 166 5.65 23.10 -16.18
CA PHE A 166 5.67 24.47 -15.70
C PHE A 166 6.45 24.69 -14.41
N SER A 167 7.06 23.66 -13.82
CA SER A 167 7.77 23.74 -12.55
C SER A 167 9.17 24.34 -12.69
N THR A 168 9.63 24.97 -11.59
CA THR A 168 11.03 25.40 -11.47
C THR A 168 11.97 24.19 -11.25
N SER A 169 13.28 24.39 -11.42
CA SER A 169 14.27 23.31 -11.21
C SER A 169 14.26 22.74 -9.78
N PHE A 170 13.89 23.55 -8.79
CA PHE A 170 13.77 23.10 -7.39
C PHE A 170 12.52 22.25 -7.20
N ASP A 171 11.37 22.73 -7.65
CA ASP A 171 10.08 22.02 -7.57
C ASP A 171 10.13 20.70 -8.34
N LEU A 172 10.80 20.71 -9.52
CA LEU A 172 10.98 19.51 -10.33
C LEU A 172 11.70 18.39 -9.57
N ARG A 173 12.80 18.71 -8.87
CA ARG A 173 13.52 17.73 -8.06
C ARG A 173 12.65 17.13 -6.97
N GLN A 174 11.93 17.96 -6.24
CA GLN A 174 11.03 17.51 -5.16
C GLN A 174 9.92 16.60 -5.69
N LEU A 175 9.33 16.96 -6.84
CA LEU A 175 8.31 16.16 -7.51
C LEU A 175 8.85 14.80 -8.00
N MET A 176 10.04 14.78 -8.59
CA MET A 176 10.67 13.54 -9.04
C MET A 176 10.98 12.60 -7.87
N TYR A 177 11.50 13.11 -6.77
CA TYR A 177 11.73 12.32 -5.56
C TYR A 177 10.43 11.68 -5.06
N TRP A 178 9.36 12.47 -5.02
CA TRP A 178 8.06 11.98 -4.57
C TRP A 178 7.48 10.92 -5.53
N MET A 179 7.58 11.14 -6.87
CA MET A 179 7.09 10.19 -7.87
C MET A 179 7.83 8.84 -7.82
N MET A 180 9.10 8.85 -7.43
CA MET A 180 9.88 7.63 -7.28
C MET A 180 9.62 6.87 -5.97
N GLY A 181 9.03 7.55 -4.99
CA GLY A 181 8.73 7.00 -3.66
C GLY A 181 9.98 6.79 -2.79
N GLY A 182 9.86 7.06 -1.49
CA GLY A 182 10.96 6.91 -0.55
C GLY A 182 10.56 7.21 0.89
N PHE A 183 11.33 6.70 1.83
CA PHE A 183 11.13 6.92 3.28
C PHE A 183 12.28 7.72 3.91
N GLY A 184 13.21 8.26 3.12
CA GLY A 184 14.40 8.96 3.64
C GLY A 184 14.09 10.23 4.44
N GLY A 185 12.94 10.85 4.19
CA GLY A 185 12.49 12.06 4.91
C GLY A 185 11.49 11.80 6.04
N VAL A 186 11.25 10.54 6.40
CA VAL A 186 10.26 10.19 7.44
C VAL A 186 10.91 10.29 8.83
N ASP A 187 10.29 11.09 9.68
CA ASP A 187 10.66 11.28 11.09
C ASP A 187 9.41 11.25 12.01
N TRP A 188 9.58 11.57 13.30
CA TRP A 188 8.48 11.59 14.25
C TRP A 188 7.41 12.66 13.98
N GLN A 189 7.68 13.65 13.13
CA GLN A 189 6.68 14.66 12.75
C GLN A 189 5.52 14.05 11.93
N GLN A 190 5.77 12.94 11.22
CA GLN A 190 4.75 12.21 10.47
C GLN A 190 4.02 11.14 11.31
N LEU A 191 4.25 11.06 12.63
CA LEU A 191 3.58 10.08 13.51
C LEU A 191 2.04 10.13 13.37
N TRP A 192 1.47 11.30 13.18
CA TRP A 192 0.03 11.47 13.01
C TRP A 192 -0.52 10.75 11.77
N LEU A 193 0.24 10.70 10.66
CA LEU A 193 -0.10 9.92 9.47
C LEU A 193 -0.04 8.42 9.76
N MET A 194 0.97 7.97 10.50
CA MET A 194 1.08 6.57 10.90
C MET A 194 -0.11 6.16 11.78
N ILE A 195 -0.48 6.99 12.75
CA ILE A 195 -1.65 6.76 13.60
C ILE A 195 -2.94 6.77 12.79
N ALA A 196 -3.06 7.66 11.77
CA ALA A 196 -4.24 7.74 10.91
C ALA A 196 -4.49 6.47 10.07
N LEU A 197 -3.50 5.63 9.83
CA LEU A 197 -3.66 4.33 9.18
C LEU A 197 -4.27 3.26 10.10
N LEU A 198 -3.92 3.26 11.38
CA LEU A 198 -4.25 2.18 12.31
C LEU A 198 -5.76 1.85 12.40
N PRO A 199 -6.68 2.83 12.56
CA PRO A 199 -8.11 2.53 12.67
C PRO A 199 -8.66 1.83 11.43
N VAL A 200 -8.22 2.26 10.23
CA VAL A 200 -8.71 1.68 8.97
C VAL A 200 -8.12 0.30 8.74
N LEU A 201 -6.83 0.09 9.04
CA LEU A 201 -6.21 -1.23 8.98
C LEU A 201 -6.92 -2.24 9.90
N CYS A 202 -7.17 -1.86 11.15
CA CYS A 202 -7.90 -2.69 12.11
C CYS A 202 -9.34 -2.97 11.62
N TRP A 203 -10.04 -1.92 11.16
CA TRP A 203 -11.41 -2.09 10.66
C TRP A 203 -11.46 -3.04 9.48
N VAL A 204 -10.59 -2.88 8.47
CA VAL A 204 -10.55 -3.76 7.28
C VAL A 204 -10.30 -5.20 7.66
N CYS A 205 -9.39 -5.48 8.59
CA CYS A 205 -9.11 -6.84 9.06
C CYS A 205 -10.31 -7.54 9.68
N LEU A 206 -11.26 -6.78 10.23
CA LEU A 206 -12.51 -7.31 10.79
C LEU A 206 -13.58 -7.58 9.72
N GLN A 207 -13.41 -7.08 8.48
CA GLN A 207 -14.39 -7.18 7.39
C GLN A 207 -14.19 -8.42 6.50
N SER A 208 -13.73 -9.53 7.06
CA SER A 208 -13.47 -10.75 6.29
C SER A 208 -14.74 -11.36 5.67
N GLN A 209 -15.89 -11.29 6.35
CA GLN A 209 -17.14 -11.88 5.86
C GLN A 209 -17.68 -11.15 4.63
N PRO A 210 -17.85 -9.82 4.61
CA PRO A 210 -18.24 -9.09 3.40
C PRO A 210 -17.30 -9.32 2.22
N LEU A 211 -15.99 -9.37 2.47
CA LEU A 211 -14.99 -9.60 1.42
C LEU A 211 -15.05 -11.03 0.88
N ASN A 212 -15.32 -12.04 1.72
CA ASN A 212 -15.57 -13.39 1.26
C ASN A 212 -16.82 -13.48 0.37
N LEU A 213 -17.90 -12.78 0.72
CA LEU A 213 -19.11 -12.74 -0.08
C LEU A 213 -18.87 -12.03 -1.43
N LEU A 214 -18.17 -10.90 -1.42
CA LEU A 214 -17.81 -10.18 -2.66
C LEU A 214 -16.95 -11.04 -3.59
N ALA A 215 -16.03 -11.83 -3.04
CA ALA A 215 -15.18 -12.73 -3.84
C ALA A 215 -15.94 -13.88 -4.52
N LEU A 216 -17.20 -14.15 -4.12
CA LEU A 216 -18.10 -15.09 -4.81
C LEU A 216 -18.80 -14.48 -6.02
N GLY A 217 -18.67 -13.17 -6.22
CA GLY A 217 -19.33 -12.41 -7.27
C GLY A 217 -20.59 -11.66 -6.80
N GLU A 218 -20.91 -10.59 -7.54
CA GLU A 218 -22.02 -9.67 -7.19
C GLU A 218 -23.37 -10.36 -7.02
N VAL A 219 -23.69 -11.30 -7.92
CA VAL A 219 -24.98 -11.98 -7.93
C VAL A 219 -25.15 -12.78 -6.65
N TYR A 220 -24.15 -13.59 -6.31
CA TYR A 220 -24.19 -14.42 -5.11
C TYR A 220 -24.14 -13.59 -3.82
N ALA A 221 -23.30 -12.55 -3.77
CA ALA A 221 -23.23 -11.65 -2.62
C ALA A 221 -24.58 -10.98 -2.34
N ARG A 222 -25.28 -10.54 -3.40
CA ARG A 222 -26.63 -9.96 -3.28
C ARG A 222 -27.68 -10.98 -2.80
N GLN A 223 -27.66 -12.20 -3.35
CA GLN A 223 -28.57 -13.27 -2.94
C GLN A 223 -28.37 -13.67 -1.47
N LEU A 224 -27.12 -13.59 -0.98
CA LEU A 224 -26.77 -13.83 0.42
C LEU A 224 -27.02 -12.61 1.34
N GLY A 225 -27.71 -11.57 0.84
CA GLY A 225 -28.17 -10.43 1.63
C GLY A 225 -27.12 -9.33 1.85
N LEU A 226 -25.98 -9.34 1.14
CA LEU A 226 -25.00 -8.28 1.27
C LEU A 226 -25.49 -7.00 0.58
N PRO A 227 -25.58 -5.83 1.29
CA PRO A 227 -25.91 -4.55 0.68
C PRO A 227 -24.70 -4.03 -0.12
N LEU A 228 -24.59 -4.46 -1.39
CA LEU A 228 -23.44 -4.24 -2.27
C LEU A 228 -23.03 -2.77 -2.37
N TRP A 229 -24.01 -1.85 -2.50
CA TRP A 229 -23.74 -0.42 -2.63
C TRP A 229 -23.02 0.14 -1.42
N LEU A 230 -23.45 -0.26 -0.21
CA LEU A 230 -22.85 0.19 1.03
C LEU A 230 -21.41 -0.33 1.17
N TRP A 231 -21.22 -1.64 0.95
CA TRP A 231 -19.90 -2.26 1.09
C TRP A 231 -18.90 -1.77 0.05
N ARG A 232 -19.33 -1.58 -1.19
CA ARG A 232 -18.48 -0.95 -2.23
C ARG A 232 -18.03 0.44 -1.79
N LYS A 233 -18.97 1.28 -1.33
CA LYS A 233 -18.64 2.62 -0.84
C LYS A 233 -17.63 2.58 0.30
N LEU A 234 -17.88 1.77 1.33
CA LEU A 234 -17.00 1.69 2.49
C LEU A 234 -15.61 1.19 2.12
N LEU A 235 -15.52 0.14 1.30
CA LEU A 235 -14.25 -0.45 0.89
C LEU A 235 -13.45 0.48 -0.05
N VAL A 236 -14.11 1.18 -0.97
CA VAL A 236 -13.45 2.17 -1.84
C VAL A 236 -12.94 3.36 -1.03
N VAL A 237 -13.72 3.85 -0.04
CA VAL A 237 -13.26 4.92 0.87
C VAL A 237 -12.08 4.46 1.73
N ALA A 238 -12.16 3.25 2.30
CA ALA A 238 -11.06 2.68 3.08
C ALA A 238 -9.78 2.54 2.24
N THR A 239 -9.90 2.05 1.00
CA THR A 239 -8.78 1.97 0.04
C THR A 239 -8.24 3.36 -0.27
N GLY A 240 -9.11 4.33 -0.56
CA GLY A 240 -8.73 5.72 -0.83
C GLY A 240 -7.97 6.35 0.33
N TRP A 241 -8.41 6.10 1.56
CA TRP A 241 -7.73 6.56 2.77
C TRP A 241 -6.36 5.91 2.94
N MET A 242 -6.29 4.57 2.90
CA MET A 242 -5.04 3.83 3.07
C MET A 242 -4.00 4.22 2.03
N VAL A 243 -4.40 4.32 0.77
CA VAL A 243 -3.51 4.72 -0.33
C VAL A 243 -3.11 6.19 -0.21
N GLY A 244 -4.05 7.09 0.09
CA GLY A 244 -3.79 8.52 0.25
C GLY A 244 -2.78 8.80 1.35
N VAL A 245 -2.94 8.18 2.52
CA VAL A 245 -1.99 8.33 3.63
C VAL A 245 -0.65 7.66 3.31
N SER A 246 -0.65 6.50 2.64
CA SER A 246 0.59 5.84 2.21
C SER A 246 1.40 6.71 1.24
N VAL A 247 0.71 7.35 0.29
CA VAL A 247 1.32 8.27 -0.67
C VAL A 247 1.82 9.55 0.02
N ALA A 248 1.11 10.05 1.02
CA ALA A 248 1.55 11.20 1.82
C ALA A 248 2.83 10.90 2.61
N LEU A 249 2.99 9.66 3.10
CA LEU A 249 4.17 9.21 3.86
C LEU A 249 5.38 8.90 2.97
N ALA A 250 5.16 8.27 1.82
CA ALA A 250 6.22 7.60 1.08
C ALA A 250 6.22 7.86 -0.43
N GLY A 251 5.30 8.69 -0.92
CA GLY A 251 5.13 8.87 -2.37
C GLY A 251 4.54 7.63 -3.06
N ALA A 252 4.77 7.51 -4.36
CA ALA A 252 4.20 6.45 -5.16
C ALA A 252 4.95 5.13 -4.99
N ILE A 253 4.29 4.11 -4.44
CA ILE A 253 4.80 2.75 -4.31
C ILE A 253 3.82 1.79 -4.97
N GLY A 254 4.28 1.06 -5.97
CA GLY A 254 3.48 0.06 -6.70
C GLY A 254 3.85 -1.38 -6.33
N PHE A 255 3.14 -2.33 -6.96
CA PHE A 255 3.35 -3.78 -6.90
C PHE A 255 3.04 -4.47 -5.57
N ILE A 256 3.20 -3.85 -4.41
CA ILE A 256 2.91 -4.49 -3.11
C ILE A 256 1.44 -4.93 -3.05
N GLY A 257 0.51 -4.04 -3.43
CA GLY A 257 -0.93 -4.32 -3.46
C GLY A 257 -1.33 -5.38 -4.50
N LEU A 258 -0.59 -5.48 -5.60
CA LEU A 258 -0.84 -6.47 -6.64
C LEU A 258 -0.30 -7.85 -6.25
N VAL A 259 0.97 -7.90 -5.90
CA VAL A 259 1.76 -9.14 -5.79
C VAL A 259 1.44 -9.90 -4.50
N ILE A 260 1.38 -9.21 -3.36
CA ILE A 260 1.25 -9.87 -2.05
C ILE A 260 -0.06 -10.67 -1.90
N PRO A 261 -1.27 -10.09 -2.14
CA PRO A 261 -2.50 -10.86 -2.04
C PRO A 261 -2.55 -12.00 -3.05
N HIS A 262 -2.01 -11.77 -4.26
CA HIS A 262 -1.97 -12.78 -5.30
C HIS A 262 -1.10 -13.98 -4.90
N ILE A 263 0.11 -13.78 -4.40
CA ILE A 263 0.98 -14.85 -3.89
C ILE A 263 0.30 -15.64 -2.78
N LEU A 264 -0.30 -14.95 -1.80
CA LEU A 264 -0.95 -15.62 -0.67
C LEU A 264 -2.13 -16.48 -1.11
N ARG A 265 -2.90 -16.05 -2.11
CA ARG A 265 -3.95 -16.90 -2.71
C ARG A 265 -3.39 -18.11 -3.44
N LEU A 266 -2.30 -17.97 -4.18
CA LEU A 266 -1.59 -19.12 -4.80
C LEU A 266 -1.05 -20.09 -3.76
N CYS A 267 -0.70 -19.61 -2.56
CA CYS A 267 -0.34 -20.45 -1.41
C CYS A 267 -1.56 -21.12 -0.74
N GLY A 268 -2.78 -20.89 -1.25
CA GLY A 268 -4.03 -21.48 -0.77
C GLY A 268 -4.69 -20.74 0.39
N LEU A 269 -4.34 -19.47 0.62
CA LEU A 269 -4.98 -18.59 1.60
C LEU A 269 -6.07 -17.75 0.89
N SER A 270 -7.23 -18.34 0.63
CA SER A 270 -8.35 -17.69 -0.07
C SER A 270 -9.41 -17.12 0.88
N ASP A 271 -9.54 -17.66 2.09
CA ASP A 271 -10.45 -17.13 3.11
C ASP A 271 -9.90 -15.80 3.66
N HIS A 272 -10.67 -14.70 3.53
CA HIS A 272 -10.27 -13.36 3.99
C HIS A 272 -10.05 -13.27 5.50
N ARG A 273 -10.57 -14.20 6.31
CA ARG A 273 -10.26 -14.29 7.75
C ARG A 273 -8.76 -14.49 8.01
N VAL A 274 -8.10 -15.18 7.10
CA VAL A 274 -6.66 -15.48 7.19
C VAL A 274 -5.88 -14.61 6.19
N LEU A 275 -6.44 -14.37 5.01
CA LEU A 275 -5.80 -13.62 3.94
C LEU A 275 -5.51 -12.17 4.37
N LEU A 276 -6.44 -11.47 5.04
CA LEU A 276 -6.23 -10.08 5.42
C LEU A 276 -5.06 -9.92 6.41
N PRO A 277 -5.02 -10.60 7.57
CA PRO A 277 -3.86 -10.51 8.45
C PRO A 277 -2.58 -11.03 7.79
N ALA A 278 -2.65 -12.05 6.92
CA ALA A 278 -1.49 -12.50 6.16
C ALA A 278 -0.99 -11.43 5.18
N CYS A 279 -1.88 -10.69 4.51
CA CYS A 279 -1.54 -9.55 3.65
C CYS A 279 -0.83 -8.44 4.43
N MET A 280 -1.31 -8.09 5.63
CA MET A 280 -0.65 -7.09 6.49
C MET A 280 0.79 -7.52 6.82
N LEU A 281 0.96 -8.73 7.32
CA LEU A 281 2.27 -9.25 7.73
C LEU A 281 3.23 -9.37 6.55
N ALA A 282 2.76 -9.95 5.44
CA ALA A 282 3.58 -10.16 4.25
C ALA A 282 3.90 -8.83 3.53
N GLY A 283 2.93 -7.91 3.43
CA GLY A 283 3.12 -6.60 2.83
C GLY A 283 4.10 -5.74 3.62
N ALA A 284 3.97 -5.72 4.95
CA ALA A 284 4.92 -5.07 5.85
C ALA A 284 6.33 -5.65 5.70
N SER A 285 6.47 -6.98 5.73
CA SER A 285 7.77 -7.65 5.59
C SER A 285 8.41 -7.40 4.21
N ALA A 286 7.62 -7.46 3.14
CA ALA A 286 8.10 -7.25 1.78
C ALA A 286 8.59 -5.81 1.59
N LEU A 287 7.84 -4.82 2.07
CA LEU A 287 8.24 -3.41 1.95
C LEU A 287 9.43 -3.08 2.86
N LEU A 288 9.51 -3.66 4.07
CA LEU A 288 10.70 -3.57 4.92
C LEU A 288 11.93 -4.16 4.23
N GLY A 289 11.79 -5.32 3.59
CA GLY A 289 12.87 -5.92 2.80
C GLY A 289 13.32 -5.03 1.65
N ALA A 290 12.37 -4.43 0.91
CA ALA A 290 12.67 -3.48 -0.17
C ALA A 290 13.35 -2.21 0.36
N ASP A 291 12.94 -1.69 1.53
CA ASP A 291 13.57 -0.53 2.18
C ASP A 291 15.00 -0.83 2.65
N ILE A 292 15.24 -2.02 3.20
CA ILE A 292 16.60 -2.47 3.55
C ILE A 292 17.49 -2.51 2.31
N ILE A 293 17.01 -3.09 1.20
CA ILE A 293 17.73 -3.12 -0.07
C ILE A 293 17.99 -1.69 -0.57
N ALA A 294 16.97 -0.81 -0.55
CA ALA A 294 17.09 0.58 -1.00
C ALA A 294 18.18 1.35 -0.23
N ARG A 295 18.33 1.08 1.07
CA ARG A 295 19.34 1.72 1.94
C ARG A 295 20.75 1.15 1.78
N LEU A 296 20.87 -0.13 1.45
CA LEU A 296 22.16 -0.84 1.46
C LEU A 296 22.75 -1.07 0.07
N ALA A 297 21.96 -0.92 -1.00
CA ALA A 297 22.39 -1.25 -2.35
C ALA A 297 23.48 -0.31 -2.90
N LEU A 298 23.49 0.95 -2.48
CA LEU A 298 24.47 1.95 -2.88
C LEU A 298 25.09 2.60 -1.64
N SER A 299 26.41 2.79 -1.65
CA SER A 299 27.15 3.40 -0.53
C SER A 299 27.00 4.93 -0.45
N ALA A 300 26.62 5.59 -1.55
CA ALA A 300 26.60 7.06 -1.63
C ALA A 300 25.20 7.67 -1.77
N ALA A 301 24.16 6.86 -1.99
CA ALA A 301 22.79 7.34 -2.16
C ALA A 301 21.78 6.23 -1.86
N GLU A 302 20.60 6.60 -1.35
CA GLU A 302 19.50 5.66 -1.22
C GLU A 302 18.78 5.48 -2.55
N LEU A 303 18.44 4.22 -2.89
CA LEU A 303 17.61 3.94 -4.05
C LEU A 303 16.15 4.32 -3.77
N PRO A 304 15.42 4.87 -4.75
CA PRO A 304 13.98 5.08 -4.60
C PRO A 304 13.25 3.74 -4.41
N ILE A 305 12.45 3.64 -3.35
CA ILE A 305 11.80 2.37 -2.98
C ILE A 305 10.77 1.91 -4.02
N GLY A 306 10.11 2.86 -4.71
CA GLY A 306 9.18 2.53 -5.80
C GLY A 306 9.89 1.85 -6.97
N VAL A 307 11.13 2.24 -7.27
CA VAL A 307 11.96 1.58 -8.28
C VAL A 307 12.36 0.18 -7.83
N VAL A 308 12.76 0.02 -6.56
CA VAL A 308 13.12 -1.30 -5.99
C VAL A 308 11.92 -2.25 -6.03
N THR A 309 10.75 -1.80 -5.56
CA THR A 309 9.53 -2.64 -5.56
C THR A 309 9.07 -3.00 -6.97
N ALA A 310 9.17 -2.09 -7.93
CA ALA A 310 8.84 -2.35 -9.33
C ALA A 310 9.83 -3.34 -9.97
N THR A 311 11.12 -3.12 -9.78
CA THR A 311 12.18 -3.97 -10.36
C THR A 311 12.15 -5.40 -9.82
N LEU A 312 11.81 -5.59 -8.54
CA LEU A 312 11.67 -6.91 -7.94
C LEU A 312 10.27 -7.50 -8.16
N GLY A 313 9.24 -6.66 -8.09
CA GLY A 313 7.84 -7.10 -8.17
C GLY A 313 7.42 -7.54 -9.57
N ALA A 314 7.80 -6.80 -10.62
CA ALA A 314 7.38 -7.11 -11.98
C ALA A 314 7.89 -8.47 -12.49
N PRO A 315 9.18 -8.85 -12.35
CA PRO A 315 9.64 -10.19 -12.74
C PRO A 315 8.98 -11.32 -11.95
N VAL A 316 8.81 -11.13 -10.64
CA VAL A 316 8.10 -12.12 -9.79
C VAL A 316 6.67 -12.29 -10.25
N PHE A 317 5.99 -11.20 -10.57
CA PHE A 317 4.61 -11.25 -11.06
C PHE A 317 4.49 -11.94 -12.42
N ILE A 318 5.36 -11.63 -13.38
CA ILE A 318 5.42 -12.29 -14.68
C ILE A 318 5.65 -13.81 -14.52
N TRP A 319 6.61 -14.17 -13.68
CA TRP A 319 6.90 -15.59 -13.39
C TRP A 319 5.67 -16.32 -12.80
N LEU A 320 4.94 -15.68 -11.88
CA LEU A 320 3.72 -16.24 -11.29
C LEU A 320 2.61 -16.44 -12.33
N LEU A 321 2.42 -15.47 -13.24
CA LEU A 321 1.45 -15.58 -14.33
C LEU A 321 1.75 -16.73 -15.27
N LEU A 322 3.02 -16.93 -15.64
CA LEU A 322 3.44 -18.04 -16.48
C LEU A 322 3.19 -19.40 -15.80
N ARG A 323 3.44 -19.48 -14.51
CA ARG A 323 3.26 -20.72 -13.75
C ARG A 323 1.78 -21.08 -13.47
N SER A 324 0.91 -20.09 -13.38
CA SER A 324 -0.52 -20.28 -13.16
C SER A 324 -1.24 -20.85 -14.41
N ARG A 325 -0.77 -20.54 -15.62
CA ARG A 325 -1.30 -21.07 -16.89
C ARG A 325 -1.05 -22.56 -17.11
N GLY A 326 -0.09 -23.17 -16.39
CA GLY A 326 0.24 -24.60 -16.51
C GLY A 326 -0.60 -25.52 -15.62
N ARG A 327 -1.58 -25.00 -14.89
CA ARG A 327 -2.46 -25.76 -13.98
C ARG A 327 -3.95 -25.73 -14.34
N GLY A 328 -4.30 -25.18 -15.51
CA GLY A 328 -5.66 -25.10 -16.06
C GLY A 328 -5.89 -26.14 -17.14
#